data_47586497d67f52945684553d0d8c616e
#
_entry.id   47586497d67f52945684553d0d8c616e
#
_cell.length_a   1.000
_cell.length_b   1.000
_cell.length_c   1.000
_cell.angle_alpha   90.00
_cell.angle_beta   90.00
_cell.angle_gamma   90.00
#
_symmetry.space_group_name_H-M   'P 1'
#
loop_
_entity.id
_entity.type
_entity.pdbx_description
1 polymer ?
#
loop_
_entity_poly.entity_id
_entity_poly.type
_entity_poly.pdbx_seq_one_letter_code
_entity_poly.pdbx_strand_id
1 'polypeptide(L)'
;MINWSLRLGLGLLSQVETIAKPWVAIIDHSIDIGTKKALVVLRVEVDALSNRGSAIRLEDCECIGLTVADKVTGDTLCPELEAIFNRAGKPVAIIKDRDATLNKGVRLWSNQQDQTVPTIDDIGHTIATALKAQFEKLGIYKRFTALVSHGAKCLRQTELAFLMPPKLRSKGRFQSIGKLGEWAEKMLKVFAVKGPAARGSQLAKLRKAFPDFSQSRDFIVRFASTTKLISQVMEVLKNKGLDKTTYKQCFELSRKLPRNSKVKKCLQIWLKKNITLQKKLTSLPLQGSSDIIESLFGNFKHIIERSPQADMNRTVLLIPALCGKL
;
A
#
# COMPACT_ATOMS: atom_id res chain seq x y z
N MET A 1 -0.62 -31.87 -5.66
CA MET A 1 -0.77 -30.75 -4.71
C MET A 1 -1.57 -29.57 -5.29
N ILE A 2 -1.19 -28.95 -6.41
CA ILE A 2 -1.88 -27.77 -6.98
C ILE A 2 -3.39 -27.98 -7.13
N ASN A 3 -3.84 -29.10 -7.68
CA ASN A 3 -5.30 -29.35 -7.86
C ASN A 3 -6.08 -29.39 -6.53
N TRP A 4 -5.50 -29.84 -5.44
CA TRP A 4 -6.13 -29.81 -4.13
C TRP A 4 -6.27 -28.38 -3.60
N SER A 5 -5.23 -27.57 -3.73
CA SER A 5 -5.27 -26.16 -3.29
C SER A 5 -6.28 -25.35 -4.10
N LEU A 6 -6.44 -25.64 -5.41
CA LEU A 6 -7.45 -25.01 -6.25
C LEU A 6 -8.86 -25.40 -5.83
N ARG A 7 -9.09 -26.69 -5.55
CA ARG A 7 -10.39 -27.19 -5.04
C ARG A 7 -10.70 -26.60 -3.67
N LEU A 8 -9.70 -26.48 -2.78
CA LEU A 8 -9.85 -25.82 -1.48
C LEU A 8 -10.29 -24.36 -1.67
N GLY A 9 -9.59 -23.60 -2.53
CA GLY A 9 -9.96 -22.21 -2.79
C GLY A 9 -11.37 -22.04 -3.36
N LEU A 10 -11.79 -22.92 -4.25
CA LEU A 10 -13.17 -22.93 -4.75
C LEU A 10 -14.17 -23.29 -3.65
N GLY A 11 -13.85 -24.30 -2.82
CA GLY A 11 -14.66 -24.69 -1.67
C GLY A 11 -14.83 -23.54 -0.68
N LEU A 12 -13.75 -22.82 -0.34
CA LEU A 12 -13.83 -21.66 0.55
C LEU A 12 -14.74 -20.57 -0.01
N LEU A 13 -14.64 -20.27 -1.31
CA LEU A 13 -15.53 -19.28 -1.96
C LEU A 13 -17.00 -19.72 -1.97
N SER A 14 -17.28 -21.02 -2.10
CA SER A 14 -18.65 -21.55 -2.11
C SER A 14 -19.28 -21.60 -0.72
N GLN A 15 -18.47 -21.62 0.35
CA GLN A 15 -18.90 -21.65 1.75
C GLN A 15 -19.06 -20.26 2.38
N VAL A 16 -18.84 -19.18 1.59
CA VAL A 16 -19.01 -17.81 2.10
C VAL A 16 -20.48 -17.58 2.50
N GLU A 17 -20.68 -17.23 3.76
CA GLU A 17 -21.99 -16.96 4.36
C GLU A 17 -22.02 -15.60 5.05
N THR A 18 -23.23 -15.12 5.33
CA THR A 18 -23.43 -13.92 6.16
C THR A 18 -23.00 -14.19 7.59
N ILE A 19 -22.24 -13.26 8.18
CA ILE A 19 -21.83 -13.34 9.59
C ILE A 19 -22.57 -12.29 10.44
N ALA A 20 -22.79 -12.59 11.71
CA ALA A 20 -23.45 -11.67 12.64
C ALA A 20 -22.56 -10.51 13.09
N LYS A 21 -21.22 -10.69 13.07
CA LYS A 21 -20.30 -9.65 13.48
C LYS A 21 -20.14 -8.56 12.41
N PRO A 22 -19.96 -7.29 12.83
CA PRO A 22 -19.66 -6.21 11.89
C PRO A 22 -18.28 -6.40 11.25
N TRP A 23 -18.19 -6.16 9.96
CA TRP A 23 -16.99 -6.35 9.17
C TRP A 23 -16.80 -5.29 8.09
N VAL A 24 -15.59 -5.13 7.64
CA VAL A 24 -15.16 -4.18 6.59
C VAL A 24 -14.78 -4.97 5.35
N ALA A 25 -15.20 -4.51 4.17
CA ALA A 25 -14.71 -5.02 2.90
C ALA A 25 -13.43 -4.30 2.49
N ILE A 26 -12.40 -5.04 2.06
CA ILE A 26 -11.22 -4.51 1.39
C ILE A 26 -11.26 -4.98 -0.06
N ILE A 27 -11.25 -4.03 -1.00
CA ILE A 27 -11.46 -4.31 -2.43
C ILE A 27 -10.28 -3.79 -3.24
N ASP A 28 -9.74 -4.63 -4.10
CA ASP A 28 -8.75 -4.24 -5.10
C ASP A 28 -8.87 -5.10 -6.37
N HIS A 29 -8.37 -4.58 -7.50
CA HIS A 29 -8.42 -5.23 -8.82
C HIS A 29 -7.08 -5.18 -9.54
N SER A 30 -5.98 -5.45 -8.88
CA SER A 30 -4.65 -5.12 -9.41
C SER A 30 -3.78 -6.28 -9.86
N ILE A 31 -4.29 -7.51 -9.93
CA ILE A 31 -3.47 -8.60 -10.48
C ILE A 31 -3.61 -8.60 -12.00
N ASP A 32 -2.58 -8.17 -12.71
CA ASP A 32 -2.43 -8.40 -14.14
C ASP A 32 -2.04 -9.88 -14.34
N ILE A 33 -3.01 -10.72 -14.65
CA ILE A 33 -2.81 -12.12 -15.04
C ILE A 33 -2.81 -12.18 -16.57
N GLY A 34 -1.65 -11.96 -17.17
CA GLY A 34 -1.56 -11.70 -18.59
C GLY A 34 -2.29 -10.41 -18.96
N THR A 35 -3.32 -10.48 -19.81
CA THR A 35 -4.20 -9.35 -20.14
C THR A 35 -5.38 -9.19 -19.20
N LYS A 36 -5.63 -10.19 -18.31
CA LYS A 36 -6.80 -10.23 -17.42
C LYS A 36 -6.54 -9.55 -16.11
N LYS A 37 -7.59 -8.99 -15.53
CA LYS A 37 -7.60 -8.41 -14.18
C LYS A 37 -8.42 -9.28 -13.25
N ALA A 38 -7.93 -9.47 -12.04
CA ALA A 38 -8.70 -10.10 -10.97
C ALA A 38 -9.23 -9.04 -10.00
N LEU A 39 -10.52 -9.09 -9.72
CA LEU A 39 -11.14 -8.42 -8.59
C LEU A 39 -11.01 -9.34 -7.39
N VAL A 40 -10.54 -8.83 -6.26
CA VAL A 40 -10.51 -9.54 -4.98
C VAL A 40 -11.25 -8.72 -3.94
N VAL A 41 -12.13 -9.38 -3.20
CA VAL A 41 -12.86 -8.79 -2.07
C VAL A 41 -12.54 -9.59 -0.82
N LEU A 42 -11.92 -8.94 0.16
CA LEU A 42 -11.63 -9.51 1.46
C LEU A 42 -12.61 -9.00 2.51
N ARG A 43 -13.03 -9.89 3.40
CA ARG A 43 -13.76 -9.59 4.62
C ARG A 43 -12.79 -9.57 5.80
N VAL A 44 -12.89 -8.54 6.65
CA VAL A 44 -12.12 -8.40 7.89
C VAL A 44 -13.09 -7.94 8.98
N GLU A 45 -13.18 -8.66 10.09
CA GLU A 45 -13.99 -8.26 11.24
C GLU A 45 -13.48 -6.95 11.83
N VAL A 46 -14.38 -6.08 12.28
CA VAL A 46 -14.01 -4.75 12.83
C VAL A 46 -13.12 -4.86 14.05
N ASP A 47 -13.29 -5.91 14.86
CA ASP A 47 -12.53 -6.17 16.08
C ASP A 47 -11.16 -6.83 15.84
N ALA A 48 -10.87 -7.28 14.61
CA ALA A 48 -9.64 -8.01 14.27
C ALA A 48 -8.36 -7.25 14.66
N LEU A 49 -8.29 -5.94 14.43
CA LEU A 49 -7.15 -5.11 14.85
C LEU A 49 -6.97 -5.08 16.37
N SER A 50 -8.07 -4.91 17.12
CA SER A 50 -8.05 -4.85 18.58
C SER A 50 -7.68 -6.20 19.18
N ASN A 51 -8.23 -7.28 18.64
CA ASN A 51 -7.96 -8.64 19.10
C ASN A 51 -6.50 -9.06 18.83
N ARG A 52 -5.92 -8.59 17.72
CA ARG A 52 -4.52 -8.89 17.39
C ARG A 52 -3.54 -7.99 18.14
N GLY A 53 -3.89 -6.74 18.41
CA GLY A 53 -2.98 -5.73 18.98
C GLY A 53 -1.84 -5.29 18.06
N SER A 54 -1.90 -5.64 16.77
CA SER A 54 -0.91 -5.33 15.74
C SER A 54 -1.57 -5.26 14.36
N ALA A 55 -0.79 -5.04 13.30
CA ALA A 55 -1.31 -5.01 11.93
C ALA A 55 -2.04 -6.30 11.55
N ILE A 56 -3.14 -6.16 10.80
CA ILE A 56 -3.92 -7.25 10.23
C ILE A 56 -3.02 -8.13 9.36
N ARG A 57 -3.22 -9.45 9.44
CA ARG A 57 -2.54 -10.47 8.64
C ARG A 57 -3.56 -11.20 7.76
N LEU A 58 -3.05 -11.98 6.79
CA LEU A 58 -3.91 -12.78 5.90
C LEU A 58 -4.79 -13.79 6.66
N GLU A 59 -4.32 -14.29 7.78
CA GLU A 59 -5.09 -15.18 8.67
C GLU A 59 -6.29 -14.52 9.34
N ASP A 60 -6.35 -13.16 9.38
CA ASP A 60 -7.48 -12.39 9.90
C ASP A 60 -8.48 -12.02 8.81
N CYS A 61 -8.21 -12.40 7.56
CA CYS A 61 -8.99 -12.05 6.40
C CYS A 61 -9.69 -13.30 5.82
N GLU A 62 -10.82 -13.09 5.20
CA GLU A 62 -11.50 -14.09 4.39
C GLU A 62 -11.70 -13.55 2.97
N CYS A 63 -11.36 -14.32 1.96
CA CYS A 63 -11.64 -13.98 0.57
C CYS A 63 -13.09 -14.34 0.26
N ILE A 64 -13.98 -13.34 0.20
CA ILE A 64 -15.42 -13.52 -0.04
C ILE A 64 -15.82 -13.33 -1.50
N GLY A 65 -14.91 -12.78 -2.32
CA GLY A 65 -15.14 -12.55 -3.74
C GLY A 65 -13.86 -12.59 -4.55
N LEU A 66 -13.93 -13.29 -5.67
CA LEU A 66 -12.85 -13.40 -6.66
C LEU A 66 -13.46 -13.49 -8.05
N THR A 67 -13.19 -12.48 -8.89
CA THR A 67 -13.65 -12.45 -10.29
C THR A 67 -12.49 -12.14 -11.20
N VAL A 68 -12.40 -12.84 -12.33
CA VAL A 68 -11.38 -12.62 -13.36
C VAL A 68 -12.06 -12.16 -14.65
N ALA A 69 -11.65 -11.01 -15.17
CA ALA A 69 -12.21 -10.44 -16.39
C ALA A 69 -11.13 -9.82 -17.28
N ASP A 70 -11.35 -9.82 -18.60
CA ASP A 70 -10.46 -9.15 -19.55
C ASP A 70 -10.54 -7.63 -19.40
N LYS A 71 -11.71 -7.11 -19.06
CA LYS A 71 -11.95 -5.68 -18.85
C LYS A 71 -12.84 -5.47 -17.63
N VAL A 72 -12.34 -4.69 -16.69
CA VAL A 72 -13.10 -4.27 -15.51
C VAL A 72 -13.46 -2.79 -15.67
N THR A 73 -14.75 -2.48 -15.63
CA THR A 73 -15.28 -1.11 -15.64
C THR A 73 -16.13 -0.90 -14.38
N GLY A 74 -16.43 0.36 -14.04
CA GLY A 74 -17.31 0.62 -12.90
C GLY A 74 -18.71 0.01 -13.07
N ASP A 75 -19.21 -0.10 -14.31
CA ASP A 75 -20.52 -0.68 -14.60
C ASP A 75 -20.51 -2.21 -14.43
N THR A 76 -19.42 -2.89 -14.83
CA THR A 76 -19.27 -4.34 -14.63
C THR A 76 -18.97 -4.71 -13.18
N LEU A 77 -18.35 -3.81 -12.43
CA LEU A 77 -18.02 -4.03 -11.02
C LEU A 77 -19.25 -3.98 -10.11
N CYS A 78 -20.24 -3.14 -10.42
CA CYS A 78 -21.44 -2.99 -9.61
C CYS A 78 -22.22 -4.31 -9.41
N PRO A 79 -22.62 -5.05 -10.46
CA PRO A 79 -23.31 -6.33 -10.30
C PRO A 79 -22.44 -7.41 -9.62
N GLU A 80 -21.12 -7.38 -9.82
CA GLU A 80 -20.22 -8.29 -9.12
C GLU A 80 -20.23 -8.06 -7.61
N LEU A 81 -20.16 -6.80 -7.18
CA LEU A 81 -20.27 -6.44 -5.76
C LEU A 81 -21.63 -6.82 -5.18
N GLU A 82 -22.72 -6.61 -5.94
CA GLU A 82 -24.05 -7.00 -5.51
C GLU A 82 -24.15 -8.51 -5.28
N ALA A 83 -23.65 -9.33 -6.21
CA ALA A 83 -23.63 -10.78 -6.08
C ALA A 83 -22.81 -11.26 -4.86
N ILE A 84 -21.65 -10.63 -4.62
CA ILE A 84 -20.78 -10.95 -3.48
C ILE A 84 -21.46 -10.58 -2.16
N PHE A 85 -21.99 -9.36 -2.05
CA PHE A 85 -22.57 -8.88 -0.79
C PHE A 85 -23.96 -9.46 -0.49
N ASN A 86 -24.71 -9.89 -1.48
CA ASN A 86 -25.94 -10.66 -1.26
C ASN A 86 -25.67 -12.01 -0.58
N ARG A 87 -24.51 -12.61 -0.84
CA ARG A 87 -24.08 -13.86 -0.22
C ARG A 87 -23.39 -13.66 1.13
N ALA A 88 -22.45 -12.70 1.19
CA ALA A 88 -21.61 -12.46 2.36
C ALA A 88 -22.23 -11.55 3.42
N GLY A 89 -23.35 -10.90 3.11
CA GLY A 89 -23.94 -9.81 3.89
C GLY A 89 -23.33 -8.45 3.55
N LYS A 90 -23.90 -7.36 4.10
CA LYS A 90 -23.45 -5.99 3.84
C LYS A 90 -22.29 -5.60 4.77
N PRO A 91 -21.18 -5.04 4.26
CA PRO A 91 -20.10 -4.50 5.09
C PRO A 91 -20.53 -3.20 5.77
N VAL A 92 -19.97 -2.90 6.94
CA VAL A 92 -20.16 -1.59 7.60
C VAL A 92 -19.37 -0.46 6.91
N ALA A 93 -18.30 -0.80 6.19
CA ALA A 93 -17.51 0.13 5.38
C ALA A 93 -16.75 -0.63 4.28
N ILE A 94 -16.37 0.09 3.23
CA ILE A 94 -15.54 -0.44 2.14
C ILE A 94 -14.23 0.33 2.09
N ILE A 95 -13.11 -0.39 2.22
CA ILE A 95 -11.75 0.14 2.01
C ILE A 95 -11.32 -0.19 0.58
N LYS A 96 -10.84 0.81 -0.15
CA LYS A 96 -10.37 0.67 -1.52
C LYS A 96 -9.31 1.70 -1.84
N ASP A 97 -8.57 1.49 -2.93
CA ASP A 97 -7.76 2.54 -3.48
C ASP A 97 -8.60 3.64 -4.16
N ARG A 98 -7.96 4.67 -4.69
CA ARG A 98 -8.62 5.78 -5.39
C ARG A 98 -8.71 5.56 -6.89
N ASP A 99 -8.67 4.32 -7.36
CA ASP A 99 -8.86 3.99 -8.77
C ASP A 99 -10.25 4.43 -9.24
N ALA A 100 -10.32 4.96 -10.47
CA ALA A 100 -11.56 5.50 -11.03
C ALA A 100 -12.64 4.41 -11.23
N THR A 101 -12.23 3.20 -11.60
CA THR A 101 -13.11 2.06 -11.81
C THR A 101 -13.73 1.60 -10.50
N LEU A 102 -12.89 1.41 -9.46
CA LEU A 102 -13.37 1.06 -8.12
C LEU A 102 -14.28 2.14 -7.55
N ASN A 103 -13.90 3.43 -7.70
CA ASN A 103 -14.73 4.53 -7.25
C ASN A 103 -16.12 4.54 -7.92
N LYS A 104 -16.18 4.31 -9.23
CA LYS A 104 -17.43 4.27 -9.98
C LYS A 104 -18.26 3.07 -9.56
N GLY A 105 -17.69 1.85 -9.55
CA GLY A 105 -18.41 0.62 -9.25
C GLY A 105 -18.99 0.59 -7.83
N VAL A 106 -18.16 0.93 -6.83
CA VAL A 106 -18.59 1.00 -5.43
C VAL A 106 -19.65 2.08 -5.22
N ARG A 107 -19.54 3.23 -5.89
CA ARG A 107 -20.57 4.27 -5.83
C ARG A 107 -21.88 3.82 -6.43
N LEU A 108 -21.86 3.18 -7.61
CA LEU A 108 -23.06 2.66 -8.25
C LEU A 108 -23.75 1.63 -7.35
N TRP A 109 -23.00 0.69 -6.82
CA TRP A 109 -23.52 -0.31 -5.89
C TRP A 109 -24.09 0.35 -4.62
N SER A 110 -23.36 1.25 -3.98
CA SER A 110 -23.79 1.90 -2.74
C SER A 110 -25.05 2.75 -2.91
N ASN A 111 -25.27 3.35 -4.09
CA ASN A 111 -26.47 4.13 -4.38
C ASN A 111 -27.72 3.28 -4.58
N GLN A 112 -27.58 1.97 -4.80
CA GLN A 112 -28.68 1.00 -4.91
C GLN A 112 -29.13 0.46 -3.54
N GLN A 113 -28.37 0.75 -2.49
CA GLN A 113 -28.65 0.28 -1.14
C GLN A 113 -29.56 1.25 -0.39
N ASP A 114 -30.45 0.73 0.47
CA ASP A 114 -31.32 1.53 1.34
C ASP A 114 -30.54 2.49 2.24
N GLN A 115 -29.35 2.05 2.68
CA GLN A 115 -28.41 2.86 3.44
C GLN A 115 -27.06 2.88 2.73
N THR A 116 -26.55 4.08 2.49
CA THR A 116 -25.24 4.27 1.84
C THR A 116 -24.13 3.66 2.69
N VAL A 117 -23.41 2.70 2.13
CA VAL A 117 -22.22 2.11 2.77
C VAL A 117 -21.04 3.06 2.61
N PRO A 118 -20.44 3.53 3.71
CA PRO A 118 -19.34 4.48 3.65
C PRO A 118 -18.06 3.88 3.08
N THR A 119 -17.29 4.71 2.38
CA THR A 119 -16.03 4.32 1.77
C THR A 119 -14.85 5.01 2.41
N ILE A 120 -13.78 4.24 2.61
CA ILE A 120 -12.49 4.67 3.13
C ILE A 120 -11.47 4.52 2.00
N ASP A 121 -10.92 5.65 1.57
CA ASP A 121 -9.80 5.60 0.61
C ASP A 121 -8.55 5.10 1.34
N ASP A 122 -7.84 4.14 0.77
CA ASP A 122 -6.60 3.63 1.32
C ASP A 122 -5.62 4.75 1.65
N ILE A 123 -5.10 4.76 2.89
CA ILE A 123 -4.18 5.81 3.35
C ILE A 123 -2.83 5.73 2.62
N GLY A 124 -2.33 4.52 2.32
CA GLY A 124 -1.07 4.33 1.62
C GLY A 124 -1.11 4.92 0.23
N HIS A 125 -2.12 4.59 -0.56
CA HIS A 125 -2.36 5.16 -1.89
C HIS A 125 -2.63 6.66 -1.86
N THR A 126 -3.40 7.11 -0.87
CA THR A 126 -3.70 8.54 -0.66
C THR A 126 -2.42 9.34 -0.44
N ILE A 127 -1.54 8.87 0.43
CA ILE A 127 -0.25 9.52 0.73
C ILE A 127 0.73 9.39 -0.44
N ALA A 128 0.81 8.22 -1.10
CA ALA A 128 1.66 8.02 -2.27
C ALA A 128 1.31 9.02 -3.39
N THR A 129 0.01 9.24 -3.63
CA THR A 129 -0.47 10.24 -4.60
C THR A 129 -0.08 11.66 -4.18
N ALA A 130 -0.20 12.01 -2.90
CA ALA A 130 0.19 13.31 -2.38
C ALA A 130 1.71 13.56 -2.47
N LEU A 131 2.53 12.54 -2.15
CA LEU A 131 3.99 12.57 -2.31
C LEU A 131 4.39 12.74 -3.78
N LYS A 132 3.74 12.01 -4.69
CA LYS A 132 3.92 12.15 -6.12
C LYS A 132 3.64 13.59 -6.57
N ALA A 133 2.49 14.14 -6.18
CA ALA A 133 2.09 15.51 -6.50
C ALA A 133 3.03 16.57 -5.90
N GLN A 134 3.71 16.27 -4.78
CA GLN A 134 4.64 17.17 -4.13
C GLN A 134 6.03 17.14 -4.75
N PHE A 135 6.55 15.97 -5.15
CA PHE A 135 7.96 15.81 -5.52
C PHE A 135 8.20 15.50 -6.99
N GLU A 136 7.35 14.73 -7.68
CA GLU A 136 7.65 14.17 -9.01
C GLU A 136 8.00 15.22 -10.06
N LYS A 137 7.33 16.38 -10.02
CA LYS A 137 7.54 17.44 -11.01
C LYS A 137 8.76 18.33 -10.71
N LEU A 138 9.37 18.22 -9.51
CA LEU A 138 10.51 19.02 -9.14
C LEU A 138 11.77 18.59 -9.91
N GLY A 139 12.43 19.55 -10.57
CA GLY A 139 13.69 19.26 -11.29
C GLY A 139 14.77 18.66 -10.39
N ILE A 140 14.87 19.12 -9.13
CA ILE A 140 15.80 18.58 -8.15
C ILE A 140 15.50 17.11 -7.80
N TYR A 141 14.22 16.72 -7.71
CA TYR A 141 13.82 15.32 -7.47
C TYR A 141 14.20 14.43 -8.64
N LYS A 142 13.98 14.89 -9.87
CA LYS A 142 14.35 14.14 -11.09
C LYS A 142 15.87 13.94 -11.16
N ARG A 143 16.67 15.00 -10.90
CA ARG A 143 18.14 14.89 -10.83
C ARG A 143 18.58 13.93 -9.73
N PHE A 144 18.02 14.04 -8.53
CA PHE A 144 18.33 13.16 -7.41
C PHE A 144 18.02 11.68 -7.75
N THR A 145 16.85 11.36 -8.31
CA THR A 145 16.51 9.98 -8.68
C THR A 145 17.35 9.42 -9.83
N ALA A 146 17.76 10.26 -10.78
CA ALA A 146 18.72 9.88 -11.81
C ALA A 146 20.11 9.55 -11.22
N LEU A 147 20.59 10.40 -10.30
CA LEU A 147 21.83 10.18 -9.58
C LEU A 147 21.81 8.89 -8.76
N VAL A 148 20.70 8.64 -8.04
CA VAL A 148 20.47 7.39 -7.28
C VAL A 148 20.52 6.17 -8.20
N SER A 149 19.86 6.23 -9.35
CA SER A 149 19.85 5.13 -10.32
C SER A 149 21.23 4.89 -10.95
N HIS A 150 21.98 5.96 -11.23
CA HIS A 150 23.36 5.89 -11.70
C HIS A 150 24.28 5.24 -10.66
N GLY A 151 24.26 5.73 -9.43
CA GLY A 151 25.08 5.20 -8.34
C GLY A 151 24.80 3.72 -8.05
N ALA A 152 23.51 3.30 -8.11
CA ALA A 152 23.15 1.89 -7.96
C ALA A 152 23.81 1.00 -9.02
N LYS A 153 23.91 1.46 -10.28
CA LYS A 153 24.59 0.73 -11.35
C LYS A 153 26.11 0.66 -11.09
N CYS A 154 26.71 1.76 -10.66
CA CYS A 154 28.15 1.84 -10.39
C CYS A 154 28.58 0.96 -9.21
N LEU A 155 27.73 0.80 -8.18
CA LEU A 155 28.10 0.07 -6.97
C LEU A 155 27.74 -1.43 -6.98
N ARG A 156 26.87 -1.86 -7.89
CA ARG A 156 26.26 -3.22 -7.86
C ARG A 156 27.26 -4.37 -7.79
N GLN A 157 28.41 -4.24 -8.43
CA GLN A 157 29.44 -5.29 -8.53
C GLN A 157 30.77 -4.88 -7.88
N THR A 158 30.68 -4.07 -6.83
CA THR A 158 31.83 -3.59 -6.09
C THR A 158 31.73 -3.95 -4.61
N GLU A 159 32.83 -3.82 -3.89
CA GLU A 159 32.88 -3.95 -2.43
C GLU A 159 31.97 -2.95 -1.69
N LEU A 160 31.48 -1.92 -2.39
CA LEU A 160 30.55 -0.92 -1.84
C LEU A 160 29.08 -1.25 -2.09
N ALA A 161 28.76 -2.47 -2.57
CA ALA A 161 27.37 -2.88 -2.85
C ALA A 161 26.43 -2.74 -1.64
N PHE A 162 26.93 -2.84 -0.41
CA PHE A 162 26.16 -2.63 0.82
C PHE A 162 25.69 -1.18 1.02
N LEU A 163 26.28 -0.19 0.31
CA LEU A 163 25.84 1.21 0.29
C LEU A 163 24.86 1.52 -0.84
N MET A 164 24.46 0.53 -1.61
CA MET A 164 23.52 0.77 -2.71
C MET A 164 22.19 1.36 -2.21
N PRO A 165 21.62 2.28 -2.99
CA PRO A 165 20.26 2.77 -2.71
C PRO A 165 19.23 1.66 -2.83
N PRO A 166 18.09 1.78 -2.13
CA PRO A 166 16.98 0.86 -2.29
C PRO A 166 16.49 0.88 -3.75
N LYS A 167 16.05 -0.30 -4.24
CA LYS A 167 15.52 -0.43 -5.61
C LYS A 167 14.30 0.47 -5.77
N LEU A 168 14.37 1.40 -6.73
CA LEU A 168 13.23 2.22 -7.10
C LEU A 168 12.28 1.40 -7.97
N ARG A 169 11.06 1.21 -7.49
CA ARG A 169 10.00 0.54 -8.26
C ARG A 169 9.50 1.47 -9.37
N SER A 170 9.17 0.93 -10.54
CA SER A 170 8.55 1.68 -11.64
C SER A 170 7.08 2.00 -11.33
N LYS A 171 6.33 1.00 -10.85
CA LYS A 171 4.95 1.13 -10.35
C LYS A 171 4.97 1.27 -8.82
N GLY A 172 4.08 2.08 -8.25
CA GLY A 172 4.00 2.28 -6.79
C GLY A 172 5.24 2.95 -6.16
N ARG A 173 6.00 3.73 -6.94
CA ARG A 173 7.27 4.36 -6.55
C ARG A 173 7.20 5.10 -5.21
N PHE A 174 6.08 5.74 -4.92
CA PHE A 174 5.91 6.56 -3.73
C PHE A 174 5.38 5.79 -2.52
N GLN A 175 4.97 4.53 -2.65
CA GLN A 175 4.52 3.68 -1.53
C GLN A 175 5.68 3.24 -0.62
N SER A 176 6.87 3.00 -1.18
CA SER A 176 8.05 2.56 -0.42
C SER A 176 9.19 3.61 -0.37
N ILE A 177 8.84 4.88 -0.54
CA ILE A 177 9.80 5.97 -0.67
C ILE A 177 10.54 6.31 0.65
N GLY A 178 10.02 5.87 1.79
CA GLY A 178 10.64 6.07 3.11
C GLY A 178 12.06 5.52 3.16
N LYS A 179 12.27 4.31 2.65
CA LYS A 179 13.61 3.68 2.57
C LYS A 179 14.62 4.50 1.78
N LEU A 180 14.16 5.19 0.71
CA LEU A 180 15.01 6.08 -0.07
C LEU A 180 15.41 7.33 0.74
N GLY A 181 14.47 7.90 1.49
CA GLY A 181 14.75 9.04 2.39
C GLY A 181 15.78 8.69 3.46
N GLU A 182 15.60 7.56 4.15
CA GLU A 182 16.54 7.06 5.17
C GLU A 182 17.92 6.79 4.61
N TRP A 183 17.99 6.13 3.44
CA TRP A 183 19.26 5.88 2.76
C TRP A 183 19.95 7.20 2.38
N ALA A 184 19.22 8.14 1.81
CA ALA A 184 19.78 9.43 1.39
C ALA A 184 20.31 10.25 2.58
N GLU A 185 19.60 10.22 3.73
CA GLU A 185 20.06 10.86 4.96
C GLU A 185 21.34 10.23 5.50
N LYS A 186 21.45 8.89 5.48
CA LYS A 186 22.69 8.18 5.85
C LYS A 186 23.84 8.55 4.91
N MET A 187 23.57 8.60 3.61
CA MET A 187 24.60 8.98 2.62
C MET A 187 25.08 10.43 2.80
N LEU A 188 24.22 11.37 3.19
CA LEU A 188 24.67 12.73 3.51
C LEU A 188 25.71 12.77 4.62
N LYS A 189 25.65 11.88 5.61
CA LYS A 189 26.66 11.77 6.68
C LYS A 189 27.98 11.27 6.13
N VAL A 190 27.97 10.29 5.21
CA VAL A 190 29.17 9.76 4.55
C VAL A 190 29.83 10.84 3.68
N PHE A 191 29.01 11.61 2.93
CA PHE A 191 29.51 12.70 2.08
C PHE A 191 29.91 13.98 2.85
N ALA A 192 29.62 14.05 4.15
CA ALA A 192 30.02 15.19 5.00
C ALA A 192 31.53 15.22 5.29
N VAL A 193 32.26 14.13 5.01
CA VAL A 193 33.73 14.07 5.15
C VAL A 193 34.36 15.12 4.23
N LYS A 194 35.05 16.09 4.83
CA LYS A 194 35.72 17.19 4.12
C LYS A 194 37.07 16.74 3.55
N GLY A 195 37.50 17.44 2.52
CA GLY A 195 38.81 17.24 1.88
C GLY A 195 38.80 16.28 0.70
N PRO A 196 39.92 16.20 -0.05
CA PRO A 196 40.06 15.29 -1.19
C PRO A 196 40.11 13.84 -0.70
N ALA A 197 39.46 12.95 -1.45
CA ALA A 197 39.57 11.52 -1.19
C ALA A 197 40.87 10.98 -1.82
N ALA A 198 41.58 10.15 -1.11
CA ALA A 198 42.81 9.50 -1.65
C ALA A 198 42.43 8.68 -2.90
N ARG A 199 43.27 8.72 -3.92
CA ARG A 199 43.06 8.00 -5.19
C ARG A 199 42.86 6.49 -4.91
N GLY A 200 41.80 5.92 -5.47
CA GLY A 200 41.48 4.50 -5.29
C GLY A 200 40.74 4.16 -3.96
N SER A 201 40.62 5.12 -3.03
CA SER A 201 39.90 4.88 -1.77
C SER A 201 38.42 4.63 -2.00
N GLN A 202 37.76 3.97 -1.02
CA GLN A 202 36.34 3.74 -1.03
C GLN A 202 35.53 5.05 -1.15
N LEU A 203 35.99 6.12 -0.48
CA LEU A 203 35.35 7.43 -0.57
C LEU A 203 35.47 8.03 -1.98
N ALA A 204 36.64 7.85 -2.66
CA ALA A 204 36.81 8.31 -4.04
C ALA A 204 35.86 7.55 -5.00
N LYS A 205 35.79 6.22 -4.86
CA LYS A 205 34.85 5.39 -5.64
C LYS A 205 33.39 5.82 -5.41
N LEU A 206 33.01 6.09 -4.16
CA LEU A 206 31.67 6.53 -3.79
C LEU A 206 31.34 7.92 -4.38
N ARG A 207 32.30 8.88 -4.30
CA ARG A 207 32.11 10.21 -4.90
C ARG A 207 31.98 10.14 -6.42
N LYS A 208 32.68 9.20 -7.08
CA LYS A 208 32.54 8.94 -8.51
C LYS A 208 31.18 8.34 -8.86
N ALA A 209 30.64 7.44 -8.01
CA ALA A 209 29.32 6.84 -8.21
C ALA A 209 28.16 7.84 -8.01
N PHE A 210 28.33 8.83 -7.13
CA PHE A 210 27.35 9.86 -6.84
C PHE A 210 27.95 11.27 -6.98
N PRO A 211 28.26 11.71 -8.21
CA PRO A 211 28.79 13.06 -8.41
C PRO A 211 27.77 14.09 -7.92
N ASP A 212 28.27 15.18 -7.35
CA ASP A 212 27.43 16.30 -6.88
C ASP A 212 26.31 15.96 -5.88
N PHE A 213 26.39 14.81 -5.19
CA PHE A 213 25.38 14.39 -4.21
C PHE A 213 25.11 15.48 -3.16
N SER A 214 26.16 16.15 -2.72
CA SER A 214 26.08 17.22 -1.71
C SER A 214 25.26 18.44 -2.19
N GLN A 215 25.16 18.70 -3.48
CA GLN A 215 24.35 19.78 -4.03
C GLN A 215 22.84 19.53 -3.82
N SER A 216 22.44 18.29 -3.60
CA SER A 216 21.05 17.93 -3.28
C SER A 216 20.74 17.96 -1.78
N ARG A 217 21.67 18.44 -0.91
CA ARG A 217 21.56 18.37 0.55
C ARG A 217 20.23 18.90 1.10
N ASP A 218 19.88 20.12 0.75
CA ASP A 218 18.67 20.77 1.30
C ASP A 218 17.39 20.07 0.84
N PHE A 219 17.41 19.54 -0.36
CA PHE A 219 16.32 18.73 -0.86
C PHE A 219 16.26 17.40 -0.09
N ILE A 220 17.38 16.70 0.07
CA ILE A 220 17.44 15.40 0.75
C ILE A 220 16.97 15.54 2.20
N VAL A 221 17.40 16.55 2.93
CA VAL A 221 16.99 16.80 4.33
C VAL A 221 15.47 16.96 4.43
N ARG A 222 14.89 17.80 3.56
CA ARG A 222 13.42 18.02 3.53
C ARG A 222 12.66 16.77 3.10
N PHE A 223 13.17 16.07 2.10
CA PHE A 223 12.60 14.83 1.59
C PHE A 223 12.63 13.73 2.64
N ALA A 224 13.79 13.46 3.26
CA ALA A 224 13.95 12.46 4.30
C ALA A 224 13.09 12.76 5.54
N SER A 225 13.05 14.02 5.99
CA SER A 225 12.18 14.43 7.08
C SER A 225 10.69 14.17 6.77
N THR A 226 10.25 14.54 5.55
CA THR A 226 8.86 14.30 5.11
C THR A 226 8.54 12.82 5.09
N THR A 227 9.38 12.00 4.46
CA THR A 227 9.14 10.55 4.33
C THR A 227 9.20 9.85 5.67
N LYS A 228 10.08 10.25 6.58
CA LYS A 228 10.18 9.72 7.95
C LYS A 228 8.90 9.97 8.76
N LEU A 229 8.39 11.22 8.74
CA LEU A 229 7.14 11.56 9.41
C LEU A 229 5.96 10.75 8.86
N ILE A 230 5.90 10.56 7.55
CA ILE A 230 4.88 9.74 6.92
C ILE A 230 5.02 8.27 7.30
N SER A 231 6.21 7.71 7.32
CA SER A 231 6.43 6.32 7.78
C SER A 231 5.93 6.12 9.22
N GLN A 232 6.17 7.09 10.12
CA GLN A 232 5.64 7.03 11.49
C GLN A 232 4.11 7.05 11.54
N VAL A 233 3.47 7.91 10.74
CA VAL A 233 1.99 7.94 10.64
C VAL A 233 1.44 6.62 10.12
N MET A 234 2.05 6.08 9.05
CA MET A 234 1.63 4.81 8.46
C MET A 234 1.79 3.64 9.44
N GLU A 235 2.88 3.62 10.19
CA GLU A 235 3.12 2.61 11.22
C GLU A 235 2.04 2.65 12.32
N VAL A 236 1.69 3.84 12.81
CA VAL A 236 0.63 4.01 13.81
C VAL A 236 -0.72 3.51 13.28
N LEU A 237 -1.10 3.98 12.07
CA LEU A 237 -2.40 3.62 11.50
C LEU A 237 -2.50 2.15 11.10
N LYS A 238 -1.40 1.55 10.63
CA LYS A 238 -1.36 0.15 10.26
C LYS A 238 -1.46 -0.79 11.46
N ASN A 239 -0.75 -0.47 12.56
CA ASN A 239 -0.68 -1.35 13.73
C ASN A 239 -1.84 -1.14 14.71
N LYS A 240 -2.38 0.07 14.80
CA LYS A 240 -3.37 0.45 15.81
C LYS A 240 -4.72 0.89 15.22
N GLY A 241 -4.81 1.08 13.90
CA GLY A 241 -6.00 1.65 13.27
C GLY A 241 -6.22 3.12 13.62
N LEU A 242 -7.39 3.64 13.24
CA LEU A 242 -7.79 5.02 13.49
C LEU A 242 -8.84 5.07 14.61
N ASP A 243 -8.49 5.67 15.72
CA ASP A 243 -9.36 6.04 16.83
C ASP A 243 -9.04 7.46 17.32
N LYS A 244 -9.65 7.91 18.41
CA LYS A 244 -9.42 9.23 19.01
C LYS A 244 -7.95 9.46 19.39
N THR A 245 -7.27 8.43 19.88
CA THR A 245 -5.88 8.48 20.37
C THR A 245 -4.90 8.56 19.21
N THR A 246 -5.02 7.63 18.26
CA THR A 246 -4.18 7.56 17.07
C THR A 246 -4.40 8.74 16.14
N TYR A 247 -5.65 9.24 16.04
CA TYR A 247 -5.94 10.51 15.36
C TYR A 247 -5.11 11.67 15.91
N LYS A 248 -5.12 11.88 17.24
CA LYS A 248 -4.33 12.95 17.88
C LYS A 248 -2.85 12.78 17.57
N GLN A 249 -2.31 11.57 17.75
CA GLN A 249 -0.91 11.26 17.47
C GLN A 249 -0.53 11.56 16.01
N CYS A 250 -1.30 11.06 15.05
CA CYS A 250 -1.06 11.27 13.62
C CYS A 250 -1.24 12.75 13.23
N PHE A 251 -2.20 13.44 13.82
CA PHE A 251 -2.41 14.85 13.56
C PHE A 251 -1.22 15.70 14.04
N GLU A 252 -0.68 15.44 15.25
CA GLU A 252 0.52 16.12 15.75
C GLU A 252 1.76 15.81 14.87
N LEU A 253 1.97 14.56 14.44
CA LEU A 253 3.01 14.25 13.48
C LEU A 253 2.84 15.06 12.18
N SER A 254 1.61 15.18 11.68
CA SER A 254 1.31 15.97 10.48
C SER A 254 1.62 17.46 10.63
N ARG A 255 1.50 18.01 11.83
CA ARG A 255 1.81 19.44 12.11
C ARG A 255 3.28 19.77 11.89
N LYS A 256 4.18 18.80 12.10
CA LYS A 256 5.63 18.93 11.86
C LYS A 256 6.00 19.04 10.37
N LEU A 257 5.09 18.67 9.47
CA LEU A 257 5.28 18.86 8.03
C LEU A 257 5.18 20.36 7.65
N PRO A 258 5.89 20.81 6.60
CA PRO A 258 5.85 22.21 6.15
C PRO A 258 4.42 22.69 5.90
N ARG A 259 4.15 23.99 6.15
CA ARG A 259 2.80 24.58 5.99
C ARG A 259 2.21 24.36 4.60
N ASN A 260 3.03 24.52 3.56
CA ASN A 260 2.60 24.40 2.15
C ASN A 260 2.71 22.97 1.60
N SER A 261 2.93 21.96 2.46
CA SER A 261 3.04 20.57 2.04
C SER A 261 1.69 20.04 1.54
N LYS A 262 1.66 19.53 0.31
CA LYS A 262 0.50 18.81 -0.25
C LYS A 262 0.20 17.54 0.57
N VAL A 263 1.25 16.86 1.03
CA VAL A 263 1.15 15.67 1.88
C VAL A 263 0.47 16.01 3.20
N LYS A 264 0.85 17.12 3.86
CA LYS A 264 0.21 17.59 5.09
C LYS A 264 -1.29 17.81 4.90
N LYS A 265 -1.66 18.59 3.87
CA LYS A 265 -3.07 18.89 3.58
C LYS A 265 -3.87 17.62 3.34
N CYS A 266 -3.35 16.72 2.49
CA CYS A 266 -4.00 15.47 2.14
C CYS A 266 -4.19 14.56 3.36
N LEU A 267 -3.15 14.38 4.19
CA LEU A 267 -3.19 13.59 5.40
C LEU A 267 -4.21 14.13 6.42
N GLN A 268 -4.21 15.45 6.65
CA GLN A 268 -5.14 16.07 7.59
C GLN A 268 -6.61 15.96 7.14
N ILE A 269 -6.88 16.09 5.82
CA ILE A 269 -8.22 15.88 5.26
C ILE A 269 -8.65 14.43 5.48
N TRP A 270 -7.76 13.46 5.17
CA TRP A 270 -8.04 12.05 5.35
C TRP A 270 -8.34 11.72 6.82
N LEU A 271 -7.51 12.19 7.75
CA LEU A 271 -7.69 11.96 9.20
C LEU A 271 -9.01 12.53 9.69
N LYS A 272 -9.36 13.78 9.33
CA LYS A 272 -10.61 14.43 9.75
C LYS A 272 -11.85 13.71 9.21
N LYS A 273 -11.84 13.32 7.92
CA LYS A 273 -12.93 12.58 7.31
C LYS A 273 -13.17 11.25 8.03
N ASN A 274 -12.10 10.47 8.21
CA ASN A 274 -12.22 9.10 8.66
C ASN A 274 -12.39 8.97 10.19
N ILE A 275 -11.92 9.92 11.02
CA ILE A 275 -12.25 9.92 12.45
C ILE A 275 -13.73 10.20 12.71
N THR A 276 -14.35 11.05 11.87
CA THR A 276 -15.79 11.29 11.94
C THR A 276 -16.58 10.04 11.55
N LEU A 277 -16.10 9.32 10.55
CA LEU A 277 -16.67 8.05 10.11
C LEU A 277 -16.51 6.97 11.19
N GLN A 278 -15.29 6.80 11.74
CA GLN A 278 -15.01 5.83 12.81
C GLN A 278 -16.00 5.98 13.97
N LYS A 279 -16.25 7.19 14.45
CA LYS A 279 -17.17 7.46 15.55
C LYS A 279 -18.63 7.05 15.24
N LYS A 280 -19.02 7.06 13.97
CA LYS A 280 -20.38 6.66 13.55
C LYS A 280 -20.52 5.14 13.39
N LEU A 281 -19.42 4.47 12.98
CA LEU A 281 -19.46 3.05 12.64
C LEU A 281 -19.17 2.13 13.82
N THR A 282 -18.23 2.52 14.70
CA THR A 282 -17.73 1.64 15.74
C THR A 282 -17.04 2.42 16.87
N SER A 283 -17.02 1.84 18.07
CA SER A 283 -16.18 2.30 19.17
C SER A 283 -14.72 1.81 19.06
N LEU A 284 -14.47 0.82 18.18
CA LEU A 284 -13.15 0.21 17.99
C LEU A 284 -12.30 1.00 16.97
N PRO A 285 -10.97 0.81 16.97
CA PRO A 285 -10.10 1.39 15.94
C PRO A 285 -10.48 0.94 14.54
N LEU A 286 -10.61 1.88 13.61
CA LEU A 286 -11.01 1.61 12.24
C LEU A 286 -9.79 1.31 11.37
N GLN A 287 -9.84 0.20 10.63
CA GLN A 287 -8.87 -0.10 9.58
C GLN A 287 -8.89 0.98 8.49
N GLY A 288 -7.73 1.47 8.06
CA GLY A 288 -7.62 2.53 7.04
C GLY A 288 -6.65 2.21 5.90
N SER A 289 -6.12 0.97 5.86
CA SER A 289 -5.17 0.53 4.83
C SER A 289 -5.63 -0.75 4.16
N SER A 290 -5.40 -0.84 2.86
CA SER A 290 -5.57 -2.04 2.05
C SER A 290 -4.26 -2.82 1.84
N ASP A 291 -3.18 -2.50 2.55
CA ASP A 291 -1.86 -3.15 2.42
C ASP A 291 -1.92 -4.68 2.49
N ILE A 292 -2.91 -5.23 3.18
CA ILE A 292 -3.10 -6.67 3.30
C ILE A 292 -3.40 -7.33 1.95
N ILE A 293 -4.18 -6.66 1.09
CA ILE A 293 -4.49 -7.20 -0.25
C ILE A 293 -3.26 -7.11 -1.17
N GLU A 294 -2.41 -6.09 -1.00
CA GLU A 294 -1.12 -6.02 -1.71
C GLU A 294 -0.17 -7.15 -1.26
N SER A 295 -0.18 -7.48 0.04
CA SER A 295 0.57 -8.60 0.59
C SER A 295 0.08 -9.93 0.02
N LEU A 296 -1.24 -10.13 -0.07
CA LEU A 296 -1.88 -11.28 -0.69
C LEU A 296 -1.42 -11.44 -2.15
N PHE A 297 -1.48 -10.36 -2.92
CA PHE A 297 -1.02 -10.36 -4.31
C PHE A 297 0.49 -10.64 -4.43
N GLY A 298 1.29 -10.14 -3.51
CA GLY A 298 2.72 -10.42 -3.44
C GLY A 298 3.00 -11.91 -3.22
N ASN A 299 2.33 -12.54 -2.25
CA ASN A 299 2.44 -13.96 -1.96
C ASN A 299 1.98 -14.81 -3.15
N PHE A 300 0.84 -14.47 -3.74
CA PHE A 300 0.31 -15.15 -4.91
C PHE A 300 1.30 -15.10 -6.09
N LYS A 301 1.81 -13.92 -6.45
CA LYS A 301 2.81 -13.78 -7.52
C LYS A 301 4.07 -14.60 -7.24
N HIS A 302 4.53 -14.62 -6.02
CA HIS A 302 5.71 -15.37 -5.62
C HIS A 302 5.55 -16.90 -5.78
N ILE A 303 4.34 -17.42 -5.54
CA ILE A 303 4.00 -18.82 -5.79
C ILE A 303 4.00 -19.11 -7.29
N ILE A 304 3.38 -18.25 -8.09
CA ILE A 304 3.29 -18.43 -9.55
C ILE A 304 4.66 -18.35 -10.22
N GLU A 305 5.48 -17.37 -9.86
CA GLU A 305 6.82 -17.19 -10.45
C GLU A 305 7.74 -18.40 -10.21
N ARG A 306 7.46 -19.20 -9.19
CA ARG A 306 8.22 -20.42 -8.86
C ARG A 306 7.66 -21.70 -9.47
N SER A 307 6.49 -21.64 -10.07
CA SER A 307 5.82 -22.80 -10.67
C SER A 307 5.75 -22.67 -12.17
N PRO A 308 6.64 -23.32 -12.95
CA PRO A 308 6.66 -23.21 -14.41
C PRO A 308 5.41 -23.76 -15.10
N GLN A 309 4.59 -24.53 -14.39
CA GLN A 309 3.32 -25.11 -14.87
C GLN A 309 2.09 -24.38 -14.34
N ALA A 310 2.23 -23.24 -13.67
CA ALA A 310 1.10 -22.47 -13.18
C ALA A 310 0.35 -21.86 -14.36
N ASP A 311 -0.80 -22.44 -14.69
CA ASP A 311 -1.78 -21.82 -15.56
C ASP A 311 -2.44 -20.66 -14.80
N MET A 312 -2.14 -19.44 -15.24
CA MET A 312 -2.60 -18.21 -14.61
C MET A 312 -4.14 -18.15 -14.47
N ASN A 313 -4.89 -18.81 -15.34
CA ASN A 313 -6.35 -18.77 -15.30
C ASN A 313 -6.96 -19.55 -14.13
N ARG A 314 -6.42 -20.73 -13.81
CA ARG A 314 -6.90 -21.56 -12.68
C ARG A 314 -6.23 -21.18 -11.38
N THR A 315 -4.97 -20.78 -11.43
CA THR A 315 -4.14 -20.55 -10.24
C THR A 315 -4.66 -19.41 -9.35
N VAL A 316 -5.50 -18.51 -9.87
CA VAL A 316 -6.16 -17.47 -9.05
C VAL A 316 -6.99 -18.07 -7.90
N LEU A 317 -7.48 -19.29 -8.02
CA LEU A 317 -8.18 -20.00 -6.94
C LEU A 317 -7.28 -20.33 -5.74
N LEU A 318 -5.97 -20.11 -5.81
CA LEU A 318 -5.11 -20.13 -4.63
C LEU A 318 -5.32 -18.92 -3.72
N ILE A 319 -5.84 -17.80 -4.25
CA ILE A 319 -6.03 -16.57 -3.49
C ILE A 319 -6.89 -16.79 -2.23
N PRO A 320 -8.08 -17.42 -2.31
CA PRO A 320 -8.85 -17.72 -1.11
C PRO A 320 -8.12 -18.61 -0.11
N ALA A 321 -7.33 -19.58 -0.58
CA ALA A 321 -6.57 -20.49 0.28
C ALA A 321 -5.35 -19.82 0.96
N LEU A 322 -4.96 -18.61 0.55
CA LEU A 322 -3.92 -17.80 1.20
C LEU A 322 -4.49 -16.92 2.33
N CYS A 323 -5.81 -16.90 2.49
CA CYS A 323 -6.53 -16.14 3.51
C CYS A 323 -7.10 -17.10 4.56
N GLY A 324 -7.32 -16.56 5.78
CA GLY A 324 -7.97 -17.31 6.86
C GLY A 324 -7.02 -18.21 7.66
N LYS A 325 -7.56 -18.74 8.74
CA LYS A 325 -6.92 -19.82 9.52
C LYS A 325 -7.32 -21.13 8.84
N LEU A 326 -6.33 -21.88 8.38
CA LEU A 326 -6.51 -23.26 7.92
C LEU A 326 -6.82 -24.17 9.10
#